data_0b568492d13975aec04dfe76ad2df739
#
_entry.id   0b568492d13975aec04dfe76ad2df739
#
_cell.length_a   1.000
_cell.length_b   1.000
_cell.length_c   1.000
_cell.angle_alpha   90.00
_cell.angle_beta   90.00
_cell.angle_gamma   90.00
#
_symmetry.space_group_name_H-M   'P 1'
#
loop_
_entity.id
_entity.type
_entity.pdbx_description
1 polymer ?
#
loop_
_entity_poly.entity_id
_entity_poly.type
_entity_poly.pdbx_seq_one_letter_code
_entity_poly.pdbx_strand_id
1 'polypeptide(L)'
;MKTLTFEVTIRAPRSLVWDTMLGPEGYKAWTAAFSEGSHYVGSWDKGAKIQFLSPSGDGMISEIAENKLHEFVSIRHLGMIEKGVEDTSSEKVRAWAPAYENYKFSDVAGGCHVVVSLGKR
;
A
#
# COMPACT_ATOMS: atom_id res chain seq x y z
N MET A 1 -9.99 12.92 -10.10
CA MET A 1 -9.25 12.80 -8.83
C MET A 1 -7.82 13.27 -9.02
N LYS A 2 -7.37 14.09 -8.13
CA LYS A 2 -6.02 14.66 -8.20
C LYS A 2 -5.00 13.65 -7.65
N THR A 3 -3.90 13.45 -8.38
CA THR A 3 -2.82 12.57 -7.91
C THR A 3 -1.98 13.30 -6.87
N LEU A 4 -1.74 12.63 -5.75
CA LEU A 4 -0.86 13.11 -4.68
C LEU A 4 0.45 12.35 -4.75
N THR A 5 1.57 13.06 -4.58
CA THR A 5 2.89 12.46 -4.63
C THR A 5 3.69 12.87 -3.41
N PHE A 6 4.33 11.89 -2.75
CA PHE A 6 5.19 12.09 -1.59
C PHE A 6 6.54 11.45 -1.85
N GLU A 7 7.60 12.05 -1.33
CA GLU A 7 8.96 11.55 -1.50
C GLU A 7 9.70 11.55 -0.18
N VAL A 8 10.54 10.55 0.01
CA VAL A 8 11.41 10.46 1.19
C VAL A 8 12.70 9.73 0.80
N THR A 9 13.81 10.13 1.40
CA THR A 9 15.08 9.42 1.27
C THR A 9 15.41 8.77 2.60
N ILE A 10 15.70 7.47 2.55
CA ILE A 10 15.98 6.66 3.74
C ILE A 10 17.41 6.14 3.65
N ARG A 11 18.17 6.28 4.75
CA ARG A 11 19.57 5.84 4.80
C ARG A 11 19.67 4.33 5.03
N ALA A 12 19.24 3.56 4.05
CA ALA A 12 19.30 2.11 4.09
C ALA A 12 19.29 1.57 2.66
N PRO A 13 19.79 0.36 2.43
CA PRO A 13 19.74 -0.26 1.10
C PRO A 13 18.30 -0.46 0.65
N ARG A 14 18.09 -0.36 -0.64
CA ARG A 14 16.76 -0.50 -1.26
C ARG A 14 16.05 -1.79 -0.85
N SER A 15 16.76 -2.90 -0.81
CA SER A 15 16.20 -4.19 -0.39
C SER A 15 15.69 -4.18 1.05
N LEU A 16 16.44 -3.54 1.95
CA LEU A 16 16.03 -3.44 3.36
C LEU A 16 14.82 -2.54 3.52
N VAL A 17 14.77 -1.43 2.80
CA VAL A 17 13.62 -0.51 2.83
C VAL A 17 12.37 -1.23 2.34
N TRP A 18 12.48 -1.96 1.24
CA TRP A 18 11.39 -2.76 0.68
C TRP A 18 10.87 -3.78 1.70
N ASP A 19 11.79 -4.58 2.26
CA ASP A 19 11.42 -5.64 3.21
C ASP A 19 10.77 -5.06 4.48
N THR A 20 11.26 -3.92 4.94
CA THR A 20 10.69 -3.25 6.12
C THR A 20 9.31 -2.69 5.85
N MET A 21 9.12 -2.07 4.70
CA MET A 21 7.82 -1.44 4.39
C MET A 21 6.73 -2.47 4.06
N LEU A 22 7.09 -3.55 3.37
CA LEU A 22 6.11 -4.54 2.90
C LEU A 22 6.06 -5.80 3.76
N GLY A 23 7.08 -6.08 4.55
CA GLY A 23 7.06 -7.23 5.46
C GLY A 23 6.02 -7.05 6.55
N PRO A 24 5.43 -8.13 7.09
CA PRO A 24 4.33 -8.04 8.06
C PRO A 24 4.68 -7.23 9.30
N GLU A 25 5.85 -7.49 9.87
CA GLU A 25 6.26 -6.80 11.10
C GLU A 25 6.65 -5.35 10.85
N GLY A 26 7.38 -5.08 9.77
CA GLY A 26 7.76 -3.72 9.40
C GLY A 26 6.54 -2.87 9.05
N TYR A 27 5.61 -3.44 8.32
CA TYR A 27 4.35 -2.77 7.97
C TYR A 27 3.59 -2.35 9.23
N LYS A 28 3.45 -3.25 10.21
CA LYS A 28 2.80 -2.94 11.49
C LYS A 28 3.52 -1.83 12.23
N ALA A 29 4.84 -1.86 12.23
CA ALA A 29 5.65 -0.90 12.96
C ALA A 29 5.52 0.52 12.41
N TRP A 30 5.65 0.71 11.09
CA TRP A 30 5.60 2.06 10.55
C TRP A 30 4.17 2.59 10.43
N THR A 31 3.17 1.72 10.17
CA THR A 31 1.77 2.17 10.10
C THR A 31 1.18 2.48 11.47
N ALA A 32 1.76 1.96 12.54
CA ALA A 32 1.33 2.28 13.90
C ALA A 32 1.41 3.78 14.21
N ALA A 33 2.28 4.51 13.52
CA ALA A 33 2.38 5.95 13.65
C ALA A 33 1.10 6.66 13.16
N PHE A 34 0.33 6.02 12.28
CA PHE A 34 -0.91 6.56 11.73
C PHE A 34 -2.13 5.92 12.38
N SER A 35 -2.11 4.61 12.56
CA SER A 35 -3.19 3.85 13.16
C SER A 35 -2.61 2.59 13.79
N GLU A 36 -2.51 2.57 15.12
CA GLU A 36 -1.98 1.43 15.83
C GLU A 36 -2.82 0.19 15.56
N GLY A 37 -2.15 -0.94 15.34
CA GLY A 37 -2.81 -2.20 15.02
C GLY A 37 -3.11 -2.41 13.54
N SER A 38 -2.69 -1.49 12.67
CA SER A 38 -2.83 -1.67 11.22
C SER A 38 -2.01 -2.88 10.76
N HIS A 39 -2.60 -3.67 9.87
CA HIS A 39 -1.97 -4.88 9.34
C HIS A 39 -2.56 -5.19 7.97
N TYR A 40 -2.00 -6.18 7.30
CA TYR A 40 -2.59 -6.67 6.06
C TYR A 40 -2.75 -8.19 6.09
N VAL A 41 -3.67 -8.68 5.25
CA VAL A 41 -3.92 -10.10 5.03
C VAL A 41 -3.88 -10.34 3.54
N GLY A 42 -3.06 -11.27 3.09
CA GLY A 42 -2.90 -11.57 1.69
C GLY A 42 -1.44 -11.57 1.27
N SER A 43 -1.19 -11.37 -0.01
CA SER A 43 0.13 -11.46 -0.61
C SER A 43 0.44 -10.21 -1.42
N TRP A 44 1.73 -9.88 -1.52
CA TRP A 44 2.23 -8.80 -2.37
C TRP A 44 2.54 -9.26 -3.80
N ASP A 45 2.31 -10.53 -4.12
CA ASP A 45 2.54 -11.05 -5.47
C ASP A 45 1.61 -10.37 -6.47
N LYS A 46 2.11 -10.13 -7.68
CA LYS A 46 1.31 -9.54 -8.75
C LYS A 46 0.04 -10.36 -8.99
N GLY A 47 -1.09 -9.68 -9.02
CA GLY A 47 -2.41 -10.30 -9.20
C GLY A 47 -3.05 -10.80 -7.91
N ALA A 48 -2.32 -10.80 -6.79
CA ALA A 48 -2.86 -11.29 -5.53
C ALA A 48 -3.84 -10.31 -4.90
N LYS A 49 -4.83 -10.85 -4.21
CA LYS A 49 -5.74 -10.09 -3.38
C LYS A 49 -5.07 -9.78 -2.05
N ILE A 50 -5.25 -8.57 -1.57
CA ILE A 50 -4.71 -8.15 -0.29
C ILE A 50 -5.70 -7.22 0.41
N GLN A 51 -5.84 -7.40 1.72
CA GLN A 51 -6.70 -6.57 2.56
C GLN A 51 -5.82 -5.76 3.50
N PHE A 52 -6.06 -4.46 3.57
CA PHE A 52 -5.38 -3.57 4.52
C PHE A 52 -6.38 -3.22 5.61
N LEU A 53 -6.11 -3.65 6.83
CA LEU A 53 -7.08 -3.64 7.92
C LEU A 53 -6.61 -2.84 9.13
N SER A 54 -7.57 -2.22 9.82
CA SER A 54 -7.40 -1.67 11.16
C SER A 54 -7.84 -2.72 12.19
N PRO A 55 -7.56 -2.51 13.50
CA PRO A 55 -7.99 -3.46 14.54
C PRO A 55 -9.49 -3.70 14.60
N SER A 56 -10.29 -2.72 14.15
CA SER A 56 -11.75 -2.85 14.12
C SER A 56 -12.29 -3.80 13.06
N GLY A 57 -11.42 -4.24 12.14
CA GLY A 57 -11.84 -5.05 11.00
C GLY A 57 -12.25 -4.23 9.78
N ASP A 58 -12.17 -2.92 9.89
CA ASP A 58 -12.41 -2.01 8.76
C ASP A 58 -11.14 -1.82 7.95
N GLY A 59 -11.27 -1.50 6.68
CA GLY A 59 -10.11 -1.28 5.84
C GLY A 59 -10.45 -1.23 4.36
N MET A 60 -9.50 -1.70 3.56
CA MET A 60 -9.63 -1.68 2.11
C MET A 60 -9.35 -3.05 1.51
N ILE A 61 -10.13 -3.40 0.50
CA ILE A 61 -9.88 -4.59 -0.33
C ILE A 61 -9.18 -4.14 -1.59
N SER A 62 -8.08 -4.82 -1.92
CA SER A 62 -7.18 -4.41 -2.98
C SER A 62 -6.60 -5.61 -3.72
N GLU A 63 -5.94 -5.32 -4.83
CA GLU A 63 -5.12 -6.32 -5.53
C GLU A 63 -3.79 -5.67 -5.90
N ILE A 64 -2.77 -6.50 -6.08
CA ILE A 64 -1.46 -6.02 -6.50
C ILE A 64 -1.44 -5.95 -8.02
N ALA A 65 -1.49 -4.74 -8.56
CA ALA A 65 -1.49 -4.53 -10.00
C ALA A 65 -0.12 -4.77 -10.61
N GLU A 66 0.95 -4.48 -9.88
CA GLU A 66 2.31 -4.70 -10.35
C GLU A 66 3.24 -4.90 -9.16
N ASN A 67 4.25 -5.74 -9.34
CA ASN A 67 5.31 -5.95 -8.35
C ASN A 67 6.64 -6.24 -9.08
N LYS A 68 7.58 -5.30 -8.96
CA LYS A 68 8.96 -5.47 -9.41
C LYS A 68 9.82 -5.42 -8.15
N LEU A 69 10.33 -6.58 -7.74
CA LEU A 69 11.03 -6.74 -6.48
C LEU A 69 12.08 -5.65 -6.25
N HIS A 70 11.99 -4.99 -5.09
CA HIS A 70 12.87 -3.90 -4.63
C HIS A 70 12.82 -2.63 -5.49
N GLU A 71 11.95 -2.56 -6.49
CA GLU A 71 11.89 -1.41 -7.38
C GLU A 71 10.55 -0.70 -7.38
N PHE A 72 9.46 -1.46 -7.49
CA PHE A 72 8.15 -0.87 -7.70
C PHE A 72 7.02 -1.80 -7.28
N VAL A 73 6.05 -1.27 -6.56
CA VAL A 73 4.80 -1.98 -6.28
C VAL A 73 3.62 -1.04 -6.53
N SER A 74 2.60 -1.55 -7.21
CA SER A 74 1.37 -0.82 -7.47
C SER A 74 0.21 -1.56 -6.81
N ILE A 75 -0.51 -0.87 -5.94
CA ILE A 75 -1.67 -1.39 -5.25
C ILE A 75 -2.91 -0.76 -5.88
N ARG A 76 -3.83 -1.61 -6.32
CA ARG A 76 -5.10 -1.16 -6.87
C ARG A 76 -6.19 -1.38 -5.83
N HIS A 77 -6.68 -0.30 -5.25
CA HIS A 77 -7.75 -0.36 -4.26
C HIS A 77 -9.10 -0.52 -4.96
N LEU A 78 -9.83 -1.57 -4.62
CA LEU A 78 -11.06 -1.95 -5.28
C LEU A 78 -12.32 -1.58 -4.49
N GLY A 79 -12.19 -1.44 -3.19
CA GLY A 79 -13.33 -1.15 -2.35
C GLY A 79 -12.95 -1.01 -0.89
N MET A 80 -13.97 -1.05 -0.05
CA MET A 80 -13.84 -0.89 1.39
C MET A 80 -14.26 -2.16 2.11
N ILE A 81 -13.80 -2.29 3.36
CA ILE A 81 -14.22 -3.36 4.26
C ILE A 81 -14.79 -2.67 5.49
N GLU A 82 -16.03 -2.97 5.83
CA GLU A 82 -16.68 -2.47 7.05
C GLU A 82 -17.13 -3.65 7.89
N LYS A 83 -16.61 -3.75 9.10
CA LYS A 83 -16.94 -4.82 10.05
C LYS A 83 -16.80 -6.22 9.42
N GLY A 84 -15.73 -6.40 8.64
CA GLY A 84 -15.46 -7.67 7.97
C GLY A 84 -16.20 -7.89 6.66
N VAL A 85 -17.06 -6.96 6.24
CA VAL A 85 -17.83 -7.09 5.00
C VAL A 85 -17.18 -6.27 3.88
N GLU A 86 -16.86 -6.93 2.77
CA GLU A 86 -16.27 -6.28 1.59
C GLU A 86 -17.34 -5.58 0.75
N ASP A 87 -17.04 -4.35 0.33
CA ASP A 87 -17.91 -3.56 -0.53
C ASP A 87 -17.10 -3.04 -1.72
N THR A 88 -17.36 -3.59 -2.90
CA THR A 88 -16.69 -3.19 -4.14
C THR A 88 -17.65 -2.62 -5.17
N SER A 89 -18.93 -2.51 -4.85
CA SER A 89 -19.97 -2.19 -5.82
C SER A 89 -20.91 -1.06 -5.44
N SER A 90 -20.87 -0.58 -4.20
CA SER A 90 -21.77 0.50 -3.80
C SER A 90 -21.45 1.80 -4.54
N GLU A 91 -22.41 2.69 -4.59
CA GLU A 91 -22.23 4.01 -5.21
C GLU A 91 -21.10 4.79 -4.54
N LYS A 92 -21.02 4.70 -3.22
CA LYS A 92 -19.96 5.32 -2.41
C LYS A 92 -18.58 4.85 -2.86
N VAL A 93 -18.40 3.56 -3.06
CA VAL A 93 -17.13 2.96 -3.50
C VAL A 93 -16.86 3.31 -4.96
N ARG A 94 -17.84 3.19 -5.84
CA ARG A 94 -17.65 3.49 -7.26
C ARG A 94 -17.27 4.94 -7.53
N ALA A 95 -17.56 5.83 -6.59
CA ALA A 95 -17.17 7.24 -6.71
C ALA A 95 -15.65 7.45 -6.72
N TRP A 96 -14.88 6.55 -6.07
CA TRP A 96 -13.43 6.68 -6.01
C TRP A 96 -12.65 5.46 -6.54
N ALA A 97 -13.25 4.30 -6.59
CA ALA A 97 -12.55 3.09 -7.03
C ALA A 97 -12.60 2.91 -8.56
N PRO A 98 -11.58 2.34 -9.18
CA PRO A 98 -10.34 1.95 -8.54
C PRO A 98 -9.44 3.15 -8.26
N ALA A 99 -8.66 3.06 -7.19
CA ALA A 99 -7.64 4.05 -6.86
C ALA A 99 -6.31 3.32 -6.72
N TYR A 100 -5.23 3.97 -7.14
CA TYR A 100 -3.91 3.37 -7.15
C TYR A 100 -3.02 4.00 -6.10
N GLU A 101 -2.23 3.17 -5.44
CA GLU A 101 -1.19 3.58 -4.53
C GLU A 101 0.10 2.92 -5.00
N ASN A 102 1.03 3.72 -5.49
CA ASN A 102 2.26 3.23 -6.10
C ASN A 102 3.47 3.62 -5.26
N TYR A 103 4.39 2.68 -5.09
CA TYR A 103 5.64 2.89 -4.36
C TYR A 103 6.79 2.59 -5.30
N LYS A 104 7.63 3.58 -5.55
CA LYS A 104 8.82 3.43 -6.38
C LYS A 104 10.07 3.59 -5.51
N PHE A 105 10.96 2.62 -5.59
CA PHE A 105 12.20 2.55 -4.80
C PHE A 105 13.39 2.69 -5.73
N SER A 106 14.26 3.64 -5.45
CA SER A 106 15.45 3.90 -6.28
C SER A 106 16.68 4.03 -5.40
N ASP A 107 17.82 3.55 -5.90
CA ASP A 107 19.09 3.73 -5.21
C ASP A 107 19.56 5.17 -5.42
N VAL A 108 20.01 5.80 -4.33
CA VAL A 108 20.61 7.13 -4.36
C VAL A 108 21.86 7.12 -3.48
N ALA A 109 22.67 8.15 -3.61
CA ALA A 109 23.86 8.28 -2.75
C ALA A 109 23.43 8.28 -1.29
N GLY A 110 23.93 7.31 -0.53
CA GLY A 110 23.67 7.17 0.90
C GLY A 110 22.36 6.47 1.26
N GLY A 111 21.62 5.90 0.30
CA GLY A 111 20.40 5.19 0.69
C GLY A 111 19.42 4.87 -0.42
N CYS A 112 18.15 4.97 -0.09
CA CYS A 112 17.03 4.67 -0.98
C CYS A 112 16.08 5.85 -1.05
N HIS A 113 15.70 6.22 -2.26
CA HIS A 113 14.66 7.23 -2.49
C HIS A 113 13.33 6.53 -2.75
N VAL A 114 12.31 6.86 -1.96
CA VAL A 114 10.98 6.29 -2.10
C VAL A 114 10.01 7.36 -2.59
N VAL A 115 9.31 7.08 -3.66
CA VAL A 115 8.26 7.96 -4.19
C VAL A 115 6.94 7.22 -4.06
N VAL A 116 5.99 7.86 -3.37
CA VAL A 116 4.64 7.32 -3.18
C VAL A 116 3.67 8.20 -3.94
N SER A 117 2.89 7.60 -4.83
CA SER A 117 1.84 8.33 -5.54
C SER A 117 0.48 7.70 -5.28
N LEU A 118 -0.52 8.55 -5.05
CA LEU A 118 -1.89 8.16 -4.74
C LEU A 118 -2.84 8.82 -5.72
N GLY A 119 -3.76 8.07 -6.30
CA GLY A 119 -4.76 8.64 -7.17
C GLY A 119 -5.33 7.65 -8.16
N LYS A 120 -6.08 8.16 -9.11
CA LYS A 120 -6.49 7.37 -10.27
C LYS A 120 -5.31 7.38 -11.23
N ARG A 121 -4.95 6.23 -11.66
CA ARG A 121 -3.79 5.93 -12.43
C ARG A 121 -3.31 6.99 -13.43
#